data_3630c9573de6ecaa191b6f656082d5b6
#
_entry.id   3630c9573de6ecaa191b6f656082d5b6
#
_cell.length_a   1.000
_cell.length_b   1.000
_cell.length_c   1.000
_cell.angle_alpha   90.00
_cell.angle_beta   90.00
_cell.angle_gamma   90.00
#
_symmetry.space_group_name_H-M   'P 1'
#
loop_
_entity.id
_entity.type
_entity.pdbx_description
1 polymer ?
#
loop_
_entity_poly.entity_id
_entity_poly.type
_entity_poly.pdbx_seq_one_letter_code
_entity_poly.pdbx_strand_id
1 'polypeptide(L)'
;MFTLDLSGVNQEIWNQFYFYAKQGSRNELISIIPHGFASPIYLRRSTSDIDNFVQIYLRKEYDFLPDQPSTILDLGGYIGLASTYLANKYPSARIVLIEHDPDNYIIAKLNSRQFGNIECLNVGVWSKTCDLTISAKVGGDWGTMVREVSEGEIVS
;
A
#
# COMPACT_ATOMS: atom_id res chain seq x y z
N MET A 1 16.36 -9.83 -7.02
CA MET A 1 15.04 -9.56 -6.42
C MET A 1 14.38 -10.89 -6.11
N PHE A 2 13.99 -11.11 -4.87
CA PHE A 2 13.33 -12.34 -4.44
C PHE A 2 11.83 -12.22 -4.65
N THR A 3 11.19 -13.22 -5.27
CA THR A 3 9.74 -13.29 -5.45
C THR A 3 9.22 -14.57 -4.82
N LEU A 4 8.22 -14.48 -3.96
CA LEU A 4 7.51 -15.61 -3.39
C LEU A 4 6.11 -15.71 -3.99
N ASP A 5 5.80 -16.86 -4.58
CA ASP A 5 4.45 -17.20 -5.00
C ASP A 5 3.72 -17.88 -3.83
N LEU A 6 2.59 -17.33 -3.42
CA LEU A 6 1.78 -17.87 -2.33
C LEU A 6 0.78 -18.95 -2.77
N SER A 7 0.69 -19.28 -4.06
CA SER A 7 -0.10 -20.40 -4.53
C SER A 7 0.53 -21.71 -4.06
N GLY A 8 -0.01 -22.30 -3.00
CA GLY A 8 0.50 -23.57 -2.44
C GLY A 8 1.64 -23.46 -1.42
N VAL A 9 1.92 -22.25 -0.91
CA VAL A 9 2.90 -22.04 0.16
C VAL A 9 2.40 -22.65 1.47
N ASN A 10 3.20 -23.50 2.11
CA ASN A 10 2.97 -24.00 3.45
C ASN A 10 3.45 -23.02 4.53
N GLN A 11 3.10 -23.28 5.78
CA GLN A 11 3.45 -22.42 6.93
C GLN A 11 4.97 -22.25 7.12
N GLU A 12 5.76 -23.28 6.82
CA GLU A 12 7.20 -23.24 7.00
C GLU A 12 7.86 -22.28 5.99
N ILE A 13 7.49 -22.37 4.71
CA ILE A 13 8.00 -21.48 3.66
C ILE A 13 7.57 -20.03 3.95
N TRP A 14 6.31 -19.83 4.43
CA TRP A 14 5.84 -18.53 4.85
C TRP A 14 6.68 -17.95 5.99
N ASN A 15 6.98 -18.74 7.03
CA ASN A 15 7.77 -18.31 8.16
C ASN A 15 9.19 -17.89 7.76
N GLN A 16 9.83 -18.69 6.85
CA GLN A 16 11.15 -18.36 6.31
C GLN A 16 11.13 -17.04 5.52
N PHE A 17 10.12 -16.85 4.66
CA PHE A 17 9.96 -15.60 3.92
C PHE A 17 9.72 -14.42 4.86
N TYR A 18 8.81 -14.55 5.82
CA TYR A 18 8.50 -13.50 6.79
C TYR A 18 9.76 -13.07 7.56
N PHE A 19 10.53 -14.06 8.06
CA PHE A 19 11.79 -13.81 8.74
C PHE A 19 12.79 -13.08 7.82
N TYR A 20 12.97 -13.56 6.58
CA TYR A 20 13.80 -12.91 5.58
C TYR A 20 13.36 -11.47 5.31
N ALA A 21 12.08 -11.24 5.14
CA ALA A 21 11.52 -9.94 4.84
C ALA A 21 11.67 -8.92 5.99
N LYS A 22 11.62 -9.41 7.24
CA LYS A 22 11.73 -8.56 8.45
C LYS A 22 13.16 -8.24 8.86
N GLN A 23 14.17 -8.97 8.38
CA GLN A 23 15.56 -8.85 8.85
C GLN A 23 16.56 -8.38 7.79
N GLY A 24 16.11 -8.02 6.61
CA GLY A 24 16.99 -7.55 5.54
C GLY A 24 17.40 -6.09 5.63
N SER A 25 18.09 -5.63 4.61
CA SER A 25 18.41 -4.22 4.44
C SER A 25 17.12 -3.41 4.33
N ARG A 26 16.98 -2.38 5.18
CA ARG A 26 15.79 -1.54 5.19
C ARG A 26 15.55 -0.94 3.80
N ASN A 27 14.29 -0.93 3.37
CA ASN A 27 13.82 -0.44 2.07
C ASN A 27 14.30 -1.23 0.85
N GLU A 28 15.01 -2.35 1.01
CA GLU A 28 15.27 -3.25 -0.10
C GLU A 28 13.95 -3.77 -0.66
N LEU A 29 13.76 -3.64 -1.98
CA LEU A 29 12.52 -4.03 -2.63
C LEU A 29 12.48 -5.56 -2.86
N ILE A 30 11.46 -6.19 -2.33
CA ILE A 30 11.11 -7.59 -2.58
C ILE A 30 9.74 -7.69 -3.19
N SER A 31 9.38 -8.84 -3.73
CA SER A 31 8.06 -9.04 -4.31
C SER A 31 7.45 -10.37 -3.88
N ILE A 32 6.13 -10.40 -3.86
CA ILE A 32 5.32 -11.55 -3.50
C ILE A 32 4.15 -11.66 -4.48
N ILE A 33 3.81 -12.86 -4.92
CA ILE A 33 2.61 -13.10 -5.72
C ILE A 33 1.53 -13.67 -4.81
N PRO A 34 0.51 -12.87 -4.41
CA PRO A 34 -0.56 -13.37 -3.58
C PRO A 34 -1.40 -14.40 -4.35
N HIS A 35 -2.05 -15.31 -3.63
CA HIS A 35 -2.96 -16.27 -4.24
C HIS A 35 -4.05 -15.56 -5.07
N GLY A 36 -4.22 -15.99 -6.33
CA GLY A 36 -5.19 -15.40 -7.26
C GLY A 36 -4.71 -14.12 -7.98
N PHE A 37 -3.45 -13.72 -7.81
CA PHE A 37 -2.86 -12.59 -8.53
C PHE A 37 -2.04 -13.06 -9.73
N ALA A 38 -2.14 -12.34 -10.84
CA ALA A 38 -1.36 -12.62 -12.06
C ALA A 38 0.06 -12.02 -12.02
N SER A 39 0.30 -11.04 -11.15
CA SER A 39 1.56 -10.31 -11.08
C SER A 39 1.96 -10.03 -9.63
N PRO A 40 3.26 -9.80 -9.37
CA PRO A 40 3.74 -9.57 -8.02
C PRO A 40 3.30 -8.22 -7.44
N ILE A 41 3.16 -8.21 -6.12
CA ILE A 41 3.10 -7.03 -5.26
C ILE A 41 4.49 -6.78 -4.69
N TYR A 42 4.90 -5.52 -4.65
CA TYR A 42 6.21 -5.09 -4.19
C TYR A 42 6.12 -4.55 -2.76
N LEU A 43 7.05 -4.95 -1.92
CA LEU A 43 7.15 -4.60 -0.51
C LEU A 43 8.58 -4.16 -0.20
N ARG A 44 8.75 -3.27 0.75
CA ARG A 44 10.07 -2.87 1.28
C ARG A 44 10.41 -3.72 2.51
N ARG A 45 11.60 -4.30 2.52
CA ARG A 45 12.11 -5.09 3.65
C ARG A 45 12.30 -4.23 4.89
N SER A 46 12.15 -4.85 6.04
CA SER A 46 12.38 -4.23 7.36
C SER A 46 11.58 -2.94 7.58
N THR A 47 10.39 -2.88 6.97
CA THR A 47 9.41 -1.81 7.14
C THR A 47 8.06 -2.39 7.60
N SER A 48 7.08 -1.52 7.79
CA SER A 48 5.69 -1.90 8.09
C SER A 48 4.94 -2.51 6.90
N ASP A 49 5.52 -2.50 5.68
CA ASP A 49 4.89 -3.09 4.49
C ASP A 49 4.55 -4.57 4.71
N ILE A 50 5.43 -5.31 5.41
CA ILE A 50 5.26 -6.73 5.66
C ILE A 50 4.07 -7.00 6.59
N ASP A 51 3.94 -6.20 7.66
CA ASP A 51 2.83 -6.35 8.61
C ASP A 51 1.50 -5.98 7.96
N ASN A 52 1.47 -4.89 7.16
CA ASN A 52 0.30 -4.48 6.39
C ASN A 52 -0.10 -5.55 5.36
N PHE A 53 0.87 -6.17 4.70
CA PHE A 53 0.59 -7.29 3.79
C PHE A 53 -0.09 -8.45 4.54
N VAL A 54 0.42 -8.82 5.71
CA VAL A 54 -0.20 -9.86 6.56
C VAL A 54 -1.64 -9.51 6.93
N GLN A 55 -1.88 -8.26 7.36
CA GLN A 55 -3.22 -7.80 7.76
C GLN A 55 -4.21 -7.88 6.59
N ILE A 56 -3.81 -7.37 5.42
CA ILE A 56 -4.72 -7.22 4.29
C ILE A 56 -4.92 -8.54 3.55
N TYR A 57 -3.83 -9.25 3.22
CA TYR A 57 -3.90 -10.43 2.34
C TYR A 57 -4.12 -11.75 3.08
N LEU A 58 -3.58 -11.89 4.30
CA LEU A 58 -3.69 -13.15 5.05
C LEU A 58 -4.82 -13.10 6.08
N ARG A 59 -4.98 -11.98 6.80
CA ARG A 59 -6.08 -11.79 7.76
C ARG A 59 -7.35 -11.25 7.14
N LYS A 60 -7.27 -10.77 5.89
CA LYS A 60 -8.42 -10.31 5.08
C LYS A 60 -9.23 -9.22 5.78
N GLU A 61 -8.56 -8.22 6.36
CA GLU A 61 -9.22 -7.16 7.14
C GLU A 61 -10.28 -6.38 6.37
N TYR A 62 -10.23 -6.38 5.02
CA TYR A 62 -11.21 -5.70 4.16
C TYR A 62 -12.32 -6.61 3.63
N ASP A 63 -12.47 -7.84 4.14
CA ASP A 63 -13.52 -8.76 3.68
C ASP A 63 -14.94 -8.38 4.14
N PHE A 64 -15.06 -7.41 5.07
CA PHE A 64 -16.34 -6.88 5.55
C PHE A 64 -17.04 -5.91 4.58
N LEU A 65 -16.36 -5.46 3.51
CA LEU A 65 -16.99 -4.55 2.56
C LEU A 65 -18.20 -5.18 1.88
N PRO A 66 -19.24 -4.37 1.58
CA PRO A 66 -20.45 -4.88 0.96
C PRO A 66 -20.15 -5.50 -0.41
N ASP A 67 -20.99 -6.44 -0.81
CA ASP A 67 -20.89 -7.07 -2.12
C ASP A 67 -21.08 -6.03 -3.22
N GLN A 68 -20.15 -6.01 -4.18
CA GLN A 68 -20.18 -5.20 -5.42
C GLN A 68 -20.24 -3.67 -5.22
N PRO A 69 -19.25 -3.06 -4.57
CA PRO A 69 -19.13 -1.61 -4.59
C PRO A 69 -18.86 -1.11 -6.02
N SER A 70 -19.47 -0.01 -6.43
CA SER A 70 -19.20 0.63 -7.73
C SER A 70 -17.97 1.53 -7.68
N THR A 71 -17.69 2.13 -6.52
CA THR A 71 -16.57 3.04 -6.28
C THR A 71 -16.01 2.83 -4.88
N ILE A 72 -14.69 2.83 -4.77
CA ILE A 72 -13.94 2.73 -3.52
C ILE A 72 -12.97 3.91 -3.45
N LEU A 73 -12.97 4.60 -2.33
CA LEU A 73 -11.96 5.62 -2.00
C LEU A 73 -11.03 5.06 -0.93
N ASP A 74 -9.77 4.93 -1.26
CA ASP A 74 -8.70 4.49 -0.35
C ASP A 74 -7.90 5.73 0.07
N LEU A 75 -8.26 6.28 1.24
CA LEU A 75 -7.71 7.52 1.77
C LEU A 75 -6.51 7.23 2.69
N GLY A 76 -5.30 7.58 2.24
CA GLY A 76 -4.05 7.16 2.86
C GLY A 76 -3.67 5.76 2.40
N GLY A 77 -3.66 5.54 1.07
CA GLY A 77 -3.48 4.23 0.44
C GLY A 77 -2.09 3.60 0.64
N TYR A 78 -1.16 4.34 1.29
CA TYR A 78 0.20 3.85 1.58
C TYR A 78 0.88 3.32 0.33
N ILE A 79 1.35 2.07 0.32
CA ILE A 79 1.93 1.42 -0.86
C ILE A 79 0.90 0.67 -1.73
N GLY A 80 -0.39 0.93 -1.55
CA GLY A 80 -1.49 0.43 -2.40
C GLY A 80 -1.93 -0.99 -2.11
N LEU A 81 -1.63 -1.56 -0.94
CA LEU A 81 -1.98 -2.95 -0.63
C LEU A 81 -3.49 -3.16 -0.54
N ALA A 82 -4.23 -2.27 0.14
CA ALA A 82 -5.68 -2.35 0.24
C ALA A 82 -6.34 -2.18 -1.13
N SER A 83 -5.93 -1.15 -1.87
CA SER A 83 -6.42 -0.90 -3.24
C SER A 83 -6.22 -2.08 -4.17
N THR A 84 -5.04 -2.71 -4.17
CA THR A 84 -4.75 -3.88 -5.04
C THR A 84 -5.52 -5.13 -4.61
N TYR A 85 -5.67 -5.36 -3.30
CA TYR A 85 -6.51 -6.43 -2.77
C TYR A 85 -7.97 -6.25 -3.23
N LEU A 86 -8.51 -5.04 -3.06
CA LEU A 86 -9.88 -4.70 -3.43
C LEU A 86 -10.11 -4.71 -4.95
N ALA A 87 -9.12 -4.28 -5.76
CA ALA A 87 -9.21 -4.34 -7.21
C ALA A 87 -9.28 -5.78 -7.73
N ASN A 88 -8.53 -6.70 -7.13
CA ASN A 88 -8.61 -8.12 -7.45
C ASN A 88 -9.96 -8.73 -7.04
N LYS A 89 -10.49 -8.32 -5.88
CA LYS A 89 -11.78 -8.80 -5.35
C LYS A 89 -12.98 -8.21 -6.11
N TYR A 90 -12.89 -6.94 -6.52
CA TYR A 90 -13.97 -6.18 -7.17
C TYR A 90 -13.50 -5.57 -8.49
N PRO A 91 -13.30 -6.37 -9.55
CA PRO A 91 -12.70 -5.92 -10.81
C PRO A 91 -13.54 -4.88 -11.56
N SER A 92 -14.84 -4.78 -11.24
CA SER A 92 -15.75 -3.78 -11.83
C SER A 92 -15.82 -2.46 -11.04
N ALA A 93 -15.26 -2.40 -9.82
CA ALA A 93 -15.26 -1.19 -9.02
C ALA A 93 -14.19 -0.21 -9.52
N ARG A 94 -14.51 1.09 -9.57
CA ARG A 94 -13.50 2.13 -9.72
C ARG A 94 -12.86 2.37 -8.36
N ILE A 95 -11.53 2.34 -8.28
CA ILE A 95 -10.78 2.59 -7.05
C ILE A 95 -9.96 3.86 -7.23
N VAL A 96 -10.07 4.79 -6.30
CA VAL A 96 -9.23 6.00 -6.23
C VAL A 96 -8.38 5.88 -4.98
N LEU A 97 -7.08 5.67 -5.18
CA LEU A 97 -6.06 5.62 -4.14
C LEU A 97 -5.44 7.00 -3.97
N ILE A 98 -5.48 7.52 -2.76
CA ILE A 98 -4.90 8.82 -2.40
C ILE A 98 -3.78 8.59 -1.39
N GLU A 99 -2.56 9.00 -1.76
CA GLU A 99 -1.39 8.91 -0.88
C GLU A 99 -0.55 10.18 -1.02
N HIS A 100 -0.28 10.83 0.10
CA HIS A 100 0.43 12.11 0.14
C HIS A 100 1.96 11.96 0.20
N ASP A 101 2.48 10.88 0.81
CA ASP A 101 3.92 10.62 0.87
C ASP A 101 4.40 10.14 -0.51
N PRO A 102 5.32 10.89 -1.18
CA PRO A 102 5.74 10.56 -2.53
C PRO A 102 6.48 9.22 -2.64
N ASP A 103 7.20 8.80 -1.61
CA ASP A 103 7.91 7.52 -1.60
C ASP A 103 6.92 6.34 -1.54
N ASN A 104 5.87 6.48 -0.71
CA ASN A 104 4.78 5.50 -0.65
C ASN A 104 3.98 5.49 -1.96
N TYR A 105 3.67 6.67 -2.50
CA TYR A 105 2.94 6.81 -3.77
C TYR A 105 3.64 6.10 -4.93
N ILE A 106 4.99 6.22 -5.04
CA ILE A 106 5.76 5.54 -6.09
C ILE A 106 5.55 4.02 -6.02
N ILE A 107 5.61 3.44 -4.81
CA ILE A 107 5.37 2.00 -4.63
C ILE A 107 3.90 1.64 -4.87
N ALA A 108 2.95 2.48 -4.40
CA ALA A 108 1.53 2.30 -4.66
C ALA A 108 1.23 2.25 -6.17
N LYS A 109 1.81 3.18 -6.94
CA LYS A 109 1.68 3.20 -8.40
C LYS A 109 2.32 1.97 -9.07
N LEU A 110 3.48 1.51 -8.56
CA LEU A 110 4.11 0.28 -9.03
C LEU A 110 3.21 -0.94 -8.81
N ASN A 111 2.60 -1.06 -7.63
CA ASN A 111 1.71 -2.15 -7.27
C ASN A 111 0.39 -2.11 -8.08
N SER A 112 -0.12 -0.91 -8.31
CA SER A 112 -1.41 -0.71 -9.00
C SER A 112 -1.34 -0.90 -10.53
N ARG A 113 -0.14 -0.90 -11.14
CA ARG A 113 0.04 -0.90 -12.61
C ARG A 113 -0.61 -2.06 -13.34
N GLN A 114 -0.86 -3.18 -12.66
CA GLN A 114 -1.52 -4.37 -13.21
C GLN A 114 -3.05 -4.27 -13.23
N PHE A 115 -3.63 -3.23 -12.60
CA PHE A 115 -5.06 -3.04 -12.44
C PHE A 115 -5.52 -1.81 -13.23
N GLY A 116 -6.41 -2.00 -14.22
CA GLY A 116 -6.94 -0.91 -15.02
C GLY A 116 -8.01 -0.07 -14.32
N ASN A 117 -8.46 -0.51 -13.13
CA ASN A 117 -9.53 0.13 -12.36
C ASN A 117 -9.02 0.90 -11.13
N ILE A 118 -7.70 1.05 -10.95
CA ILE A 118 -7.10 1.87 -9.88
C ILE A 118 -6.53 3.15 -10.47
N GLU A 119 -6.99 4.28 -9.94
CA GLU A 119 -6.41 5.61 -10.16
C GLU A 119 -5.63 6.03 -8.91
N CYS A 120 -4.34 6.34 -9.06
CA CYS A 120 -3.49 6.77 -7.96
C CYS A 120 -3.25 8.27 -8.02
N LEU A 121 -3.49 8.97 -6.90
CA LEU A 121 -3.31 10.41 -6.74
C LEU A 121 -2.29 10.69 -5.64
N ASN A 122 -1.24 11.48 -5.96
CA ASN A 122 -0.27 11.93 -4.96
C ASN A 122 -0.71 13.28 -4.39
N VAL A 123 -1.70 13.23 -3.52
CA VAL A 123 -2.26 14.39 -2.83
C VAL A 123 -2.62 14.04 -1.39
N GLY A 124 -2.72 15.04 -0.52
CA GLY A 124 -3.24 14.86 0.84
C GLY A 124 -4.76 15.05 0.89
N VAL A 125 -5.41 14.34 1.79
CA VAL A 125 -6.82 14.58 2.12
C VAL A 125 -6.90 15.64 3.20
N TRP A 126 -7.56 16.76 2.89
CA TRP A 126 -7.70 17.89 3.81
C TRP A 126 -9.09 18.52 3.71
N SER A 127 -9.44 19.36 4.68
CA SER A 127 -10.76 20.02 4.73
C SER A 127 -10.95 21.16 3.71
N LYS A 128 -9.88 21.61 3.09
CA LYS A 128 -9.87 22.68 2.07
C LYS A 128 -8.71 22.49 1.11
N THR A 129 -8.73 23.17 -0.03
CA THR A 129 -7.58 23.22 -0.95
C THR A 129 -6.48 24.11 -0.36
N CYS A 130 -5.34 23.54 -0.07
CA CYS A 130 -4.14 24.24 0.45
C CYS A 130 -2.88 23.42 0.17
N ASP A 131 -1.71 24.05 0.34
CA ASP A 131 -0.44 23.34 0.32
C ASP A 131 -0.24 22.62 1.66
N LEU A 132 0.20 21.37 1.57
CA LEU A 132 0.48 20.50 2.73
C LEU A 132 1.96 20.14 2.76
N THR A 133 2.52 20.07 3.97
CA THR A 133 3.87 19.56 4.19
C THR A 133 3.85 18.43 5.22
N ILE A 134 4.82 17.53 5.13
CA ILE A 134 5.00 16.44 6.11
C ILE A 134 5.48 17.07 7.42
N SER A 135 4.71 16.87 8.50
CA SER A 135 5.01 17.39 9.83
C SER A 135 5.70 16.38 10.74
N ALA A 136 5.39 15.10 10.60
CA ALA A 136 5.96 14.01 11.38
C ALA A 136 5.76 12.65 10.70
N LYS A 137 6.65 11.70 11.03
CA LYS A 137 6.40 10.26 10.79
C LYS A 137 6.26 9.58 12.14
N VAL A 138 5.07 9.06 12.45
CA VAL A 138 4.74 8.44 13.74
C VAL A 138 4.26 7.01 13.50
N GLY A 139 4.79 6.07 14.28
CA GLY A 139 4.31 4.68 14.24
C GLY A 139 4.80 3.83 13.07
N GLY A 140 5.82 4.26 12.33
CA GLY A 140 6.38 3.53 11.19
C GLY A 140 6.19 4.25 9.86
N ASP A 141 6.44 3.55 8.75
CA ASP A 141 6.45 4.15 7.41
C ASP A 141 5.04 4.52 6.90
N TRP A 142 4.00 3.99 7.51
CA TRP A 142 2.59 4.26 7.17
C TRP A 142 1.98 5.46 7.92
N GLY A 143 2.61 5.91 9.01
CA GLY A 143 2.09 6.95 9.90
C GLY A 143 2.62 8.35 9.57
N THR A 144 2.61 8.75 8.30
CA THR A 144 3.03 10.08 7.89
C THR A 144 1.92 11.10 8.17
N MET A 145 2.24 12.13 8.97
CA MET A 145 1.32 13.22 9.29
C MET A 145 1.62 14.45 8.43
N VAL A 146 0.59 15.14 7.99
CA VAL A 146 0.69 16.40 7.25
C VAL A 146 0.11 17.55 8.04
N ARG A 147 0.56 18.77 7.73
CA ARG A 147 -0.02 20.03 8.20
C ARG A 147 -0.09 21.03 7.04
N GLU A 148 -0.90 22.04 7.20
CA GLU A 148 -0.90 23.17 6.27
C GLU A 148 0.46 23.91 6.30
N VAL A 149 0.89 24.35 5.13
CA VAL A 149 2.03 25.25 5.00
C VAL A 149 1.63 26.63 5.51
N SER A 150 2.44 27.19 6.42
CA SER A 150 2.19 28.53 6.95
C SER A 150 2.52 29.60 5.89
N GLU A 151 1.84 30.75 5.94
CA GLU A 151 2.09 31.87 5.03
C GLU A 151 3.55 32.33 5.13
N GLY A 152 4.25 32.37 3.98
CA GLY A 152 5.68 32.71 3.90
C GLY A 152 6.65 31.56 4.21
N GLU A 153 6.17 30.35 4.48
CA GLU A 153 7.01 29.18 4.69
C GLU A 153 7.51 28.63 3.35
N ILE A 154 8.83 28.45 3.23
CA ILE A 154 9.45 27.79 2.07
C ILE A 154 9.51 26.28 2.36
N VAL A 155 8.78 25.49 1.60
CA VAL A 155 8.83 24.04 1.65
C VAL A 155 9.95 23.56 0.74
N SER A 156 10.95 22.89 1.30
CA SER A 156 12.09 22.31 0.59
C SER A 156 11.84 20.88 0.15
#